data_73940aac53c1da53de75fffab0c63b99
#
_entry.id   73940aac53c1da53de75fffab0c63b99
#
_cell.length_a   1.000
_cell.length_b   1.000
_cell.length_c   1.000
_cell.angle_alpha   90.00
_cell.angle_beta   90.00
_cell.angle_gamma   90.00
#
_symmetry.space_group_name_H-M   'P 1'
#
loop_
_entity.id
_entity.type
_entity.pdbx_description
1 polymer ?
#
loop_
_entity_poly.entity_id
_entity_poly.type
_entity_poly.pdbx_seq_one_letter_code
_entity_poly.pdbx_strand_id
1 'polypeptide(L)'
;MRYLVKARLKAGAARALLTAIQNATLGKGSVAGDEYLRDMQNARVLEDGTARWVEICFCSTPLQEERPYWEQYFELTRVQDAHDRGRCRDKNGSEPWACIDCDCTLKLEQKLAATGKSFLAALRREVSSCEEPPDLR
;
A
#
# COMPACT_ATOMS: atom_id res chain seq x y z
N MET A 1 -2.82 14.03 4.15
CA MET A 1 -4.01 13.36 3.59
C MET A 1 -3.82 11.86 3.63
N ARG A 2 -4.91 11.14 3.77
CA ARG A 2 -4.90 9.68 3.75
C ARG A 2 -5.71 9.20 2.57
N TYR A 3 -5.19 8.22 1.88
CA TYR A 3 -5.82 7.68 0.67
C TYR A 3 -6.01 6.19 0.80
N LEU A 4 -7.13 5.70 0.26
CA LEU A 4 -7.29 4.28 -0.01
C LEU A 4 -6.79 4.04 -1.43
N VAL A 5 -5.72 3.27 -1.54
CA VAL A 5 -5.13 2.92 -2.83
C VAL A 5 -5.65 1.55 -3.24
N LYS A 6 -6.09 1.45 -4.48
CA LYS A 6 -6.49 0.18 -5.10
C LYS A 6 -5.56 -0.06 -6.28
N ALA A 7 -5.01 -1.26 -6.34
CA ALA A 7 -3.99 -1.55 -7.33
C ALA A 7 -4.02 -3.02 -7.73
N ARG A 8 -3.46 -3.31 -8.89
CA ARG A 8 -3.24 -4.67 -9.35
C ARG A 8 -1.75 -4.87 -9.55
N LEU A 9 -1.26 -5.99 -9.07
CA LEU A 9 0.13 -6.36 -9.27
C LEU A 9 0.36 -6.60 -10.76
N LYS A 10 1.40 -6.00 -11.31
CA LYS A 10 1.75 -6.20 -12.71
C LYS A 10 2.18 -7.64 -12.94
N ALA A 11 1.87 -8.16 -14.12
CA ALA A 11 2.29 -9.51 -14.48
C ALA A 11 3.81 -9.62 -14.41
N GLY A 12 4.27 -10.65 -13.71
CA GLY A 12 5.71 -10.90 -13.56
C GLY A 12 6.42 -10.06 -12.51
N ALA A 13 5.70 -9.20 -11.78
CA ALA A 13 6.33 -8.30 -10.80
C ALA A 13 6.41 -8.89 -9.39
N ALA A 14 5.77 -10.02 -9.13
CA ALA A 14 5.64 -10.54 -7.76
C ALA A 14 6.99 -10.79 -7.08
N ARG A 15 7.90 -11.45 -7.75
CA ARG A 15 9.22 -11.76 -7.19
C ARG A 15 10.02 -10.50 -6.89
N ALA A 16 10.03 -9.56 -7.84
CA ALA A 16 10.77 -8.32 -7.66
C ALA A 16 10.21 -7.50 -6.49
N LEU A 17 8.88 -7.46 -6.36
CA LEU A 17 8.25 -6.77 -5.24
C LEU A 17 8.61 -7.42 -3.91
N LEU A 18 8.48 -8.75 -3.81
CA LEU A 18 8.81 -9.45 -2.58
C LEU A 18 10.28 -9.26 -2.20
N THR A 19 11.18 -9.31 -3.17
CA THR A 19 12.60 -9.06 -2.95
C THR A 19 12.84 -7.66 -2.39
N ALA A 20 12.18 -6.65 -2.97
CA ALA A 20 12.31 -5.27 -2.49
C ALA A 20 11.81 -5.13 -1.05
N ILE A 21 10.72 -5.83 -0.71
CA ILE A 21 10.18 -5.81 0.66
C ILE A 21 11.16 -6.49 1.62
N GLN A 22 11.66 -7.68 1.27
CA GLN A 22 12.56 -8.45 2.12
C GLN A 22 13.89 -7.74 2.35
N ASN A 23 14.39 -7.04 1.35
CA ASN A 23 15.65 -6.32 1.43
C ASN A 23 15.48 -4.88 1.94
N ALA A 24 14.26 -4.48 2.26
CA ALA A 24 13.93 -3.13 2.72
C ALA A 24 14.37 -2.04 1.72
N THR A 25 14.28 -2.35 0.43
CA THR A 25 14.63 -1.39 -0.64
C THR A 25 13.42 -0.80 -1.33
N LEU A 26 12.22 -1.26 -0.98
CA LEU A 26 10.99 -0.72 -1.55
C LEU A 26 10.88 0.77 -1.22
N GLY A 27 10.70 1.59 -2.24
CA GLY A 27 10.58 3.04 -2.06
C GLY A 27 11.89 3.74 -1.75
N LYS A 28 13.03 3.08 -1.91
CA LYS A 28 14.32 3.69 -1.64
C LYS A 28 14.52 4.94 -2.51
N GLY A 29 14.86 6.04 -1.87
CA GLY A 29 15.00 7.33 -2.54
C GLY A 29 13.75 8.20 -2.44
N SER A 30 12.62 7.63 -2.03
CA SER A 30 11.39 8.40 -1.82
C SER A 30 11.44 9.14 -0.49
N VAL A 31 10.80 10.31 -0.44
CA VAL A 31 10.66 11.06 0.82
C VAL A 31 9.77 10.33 1.81
N ALA A 32 8.91 9.43 1.34
CA ALA A 32 8.04 8.64 2.20
C ALA A 32 8.80 7.53 2.97
N GLY A 33 9.98 7.17 2.51
CA GLY A 33 10.86 6.26 3.25
C GLY A 33 10.20 4.94 3.61
N ASP A 34 10.15 4.63 4.91
CA ASP A 34 9.66 3.33 5.40
C ASP A 34 8.16 3.12 5.29
N GLU A 35 7.42 4.14 4.89
CA GLU A 35 5.96 4.01 4.75
C GLU A 35 5.57 2.95 3.71
N TYR A 36 6.37 2.75 2.68
CA TYR A 36 6.11 1.72 1.68
C TYR A 36 6.06 0.32 2.30
N LEU A 37 6.99 0.03 3.19
CA LEU A 37 7.04 -1.27 3.87
C LEU A 37 5.83 -1.42 4.79
N ARG A 38 5.50 -0.37 5.53
CA ARG A 38 4.33 -0.37 6.40
C ARG A 38 3.05 -0.59 5.60
N ASP A 39 2.92 0.08 4.46
CA ASP A 39 1.76 -0.07 3.60
C ASP A 39 1.61 -1.52 3.14
N MET A 40 2.70 -2.14 2.72
CA MET A 40 2.66 -3.53 2.28
C MET A 40 2.34 -4.51 3.40
N GLN A 41 2.82 -4.24 4.61
CA GLN A 41 2.52 -5.09 5.77
C GLN A 41 1.03 -5.06 6.12
N ASN A 42 0.37 -3.96 5.87
CA ASN A 42 -1.05 -3.78 6.20
C ASN A 42 -1.98 -3.92 5.00
N ALA A 43 -1.44 -4.11 3.80
CA ALA A 43 -2.24 -4.24 2.59
C ALA A 43 -3.08 -5.51 2.61
N ARG A 44 -4.25 -5.41 1.99
CA ARG A 44 -5.18 -6.54 1.83
C ARG A 44 -5.34 -6.84 0.36
N VAL A 45 -5.70 -8.07 0.05
CA VAL A 45 -5.99 -8.47 -1.32
C VAL A 45 -7.36 -9.13 -1.36
N LEU A 46 -8.17 -8.74 -2.34
CA LEU A 46 -9.48 -9.32 -2.57
C LEU A 46 -9.37 -10.54 -3.47
N GLU A 47 -10.46 -11.31 -3.56
CA GLU A 47 -10.49 -12.52 -4.39
C GLU A 47 -10.21 -12.24 -5.86
N ASP A 48 -10.58 -11.06 -6.34
CA ASP A 48 -10.33 -10.67 -7.73
C ASP A 48 -8.89 -10.21 -7.99
N GLY A 49 -8.04 -10.26 -6.97
CA GLY A 49 -6.63 -9.87 -7.09
C GLY A 49 -6.35 -8.39 -6.84
N THR A 50 -7.38 -7.61 -6.51
CA THR A 50 -7.18 -6.19 -6.19
C THR A 50 -6.49 -6.05 -4.83
N ALA A 51 -5.33 -5.41 -4.82
CA ALA A 51 -4.64 -5.04 -3.58
C ALA A 51 -5.15 -3.69 -3.10
N ARG A 52 -5.26 -3.52 -1.79
CA ARG A 52 -5.71 -2.26 -1.19
C ARG A 52 -4.88 -1.94 0.04
N TRP A 53 -4.54 -0.67 0.18
CA TRP A 53 -3.86 -0.20 1.38
C TRP A 53 -4.21 1.25 1.66
N VAL A 54 -3.95 1.68 2.90
CA VAL A 54 -4.12 3.08 3.32
C VAL A 54 -2.75 3.73 3.26
N GLU A 55 -2.67 4.85 2.57
CA GLU A 55 -1.40 5.56 2.38
C GLU A 55 -1.52 7.02 2.80
N ILE A 56 -0.50 7.51 3.48
CA ILE A 56 -0.40 8.92 3.88
C ILE A 56 0.43 9.64 2.82
N CYS A 57 -0.09 10.74 2.30
CA CYS A 57 0.63 11.56 1.32
C CYS A 57 0.30 13.03 1.53
N PHE A 58 1.30 13.86 1.43
CA PHE A 58 1.17 15.31 1.59
C PHE A 58 1.34 16.07 0.28
N CYS A 59 1.42 15.39 -0.85
CA CYS A 59 1.56 16.01 -2.15
C CYS A 59 0.28 16.76 -2.53
N SER A 60 0.42 17.83 -3.30
CA SER A 60 -0.73 18.59 -3.81
C SER A 60 -1.60 17.75 -4.76
N THR A 61 -0.97 16.87 -5.51
CA THR A 61 -1.67 15.86 -6.31
C THR A 61 -1.51 14.51 -5.60
N PRO A 62 -2.59 13.74 -5.40
CA PRO A 62 -2.52 12.48 -4.66
C PRO A 62 -1.43 11.54 -5.18
N LEU A 63 -0.53 11.14 -4.29
CA LEU A 63 0.57 10.21 -4.55
C LEU A 63 1.54 10.66 -5.65
N GLN A 64 1.64 11.95 -5.90
CA GLN A 64 2.49 12.46 -6.97
C GLN A 64 3.95 11.98 -6.82
N GLU A 65 4.51 12.04 -5.63
CA GLU A 65 5.88 11.62 -5.37
C GLU A 65 5.99 10.09 -5.34
N GLU A 66 4.98 9.42 -4.79
CA GLU A 66 5.01 7.98 -4.55
C GLU A 66 4.71 7.14 -5.79
N ARG A 67 3.95 7.69 -6.74
CA ARG A 67 3.50 6.92 -7.91
C ARG A 67 4.62 6.19 -8.66
N PRO A 68 5.73 6.83 -9.00
CA PRO A 68 6.78 6.13 -9.77
C PRO A 68 7.33 4.91 -9.05
N TYR A 69 7.37 4.95 -7.72
CA TYR A 69 7.88 3.83 -6.92
C TYR A 69 6.89 2.67 -6.92
N TRP A 70 5.59 2.96 -6.74
CA TRP A 70 4.55 1.93 -6.79
C TRP A 70 4.39 1.35 -8.18
N GLU A 71 4.48 2.18 -9.21
CA GLU A 71 4.22 1.75 -10.60
C GLU A 71 5.30 0.85 -11.16
N GLN A 72 6.41 0.67 -10.47
CA GLN A 72 7.35 -0.38 -10.81
C GLN A 72 6.74 -1.77 -10.65
N TYR A 73 5.78 -1.92 -9.76
CA TYR A 73 5.21 -3.22 -9.38
C TYR A 73 3.71 -3.32 -9.59
N PHE A 74 3.02 -2.21 -9.55
CA PHE A 74 1.56 -2.17 -9.57
C PHE A 74 1.04 -1.30 -10.69
N GLU A 75 -0.17 -1.64 -11.12
CA GLU A 75 -1.02 -0.70 -11.83
C GLU A 75 -1.96 -0.10 -10.78
N LEU A 76 -1.86 1.19 -10.54
CA LEU A 76 -2.74 1.88 -9.59
C LEU A 76 -4.08 2.14 -10.25
N THR A 77 -5.11 1.43 -9.82
CA THR A 77 -6.42 1.54 -10.43
C THR A 77 -7.25 2.66 -9.83
N ARG A 78 -7.01 3.01 -8.57
CA ARG A 78 -7.72 4.10 -7.93
C ARG A 78 -6.95 4.61 -6.73
N VAL A 79 -6.92 5.93 -6.57
CA VAL A 79 -6.43 6.60 -5.37
C VAL A 79 -7.57 7.44 -4.84
N GLN A 80 -8.14 7.03 -3.73
CA GLN A 80 -9.36 7.60 -3.19
C GLN A 80 -9.10 8.27 -1.86
N ASP A 81 -9.56 9.50 -1.69
CA ASP A 81 -9.46 10.20 -0.41
C ASP A 81 -10.22 9.39 0.65
N ALA A 82 -9.56 9.07 1.74
CA ALA A 82 -10.10 8.20 2.77
C ALA A 82 -10.18 8.89 4.14
N HIS A 83 -9.80 10.16 4.24
CA HIS A 83 -9.77 10.86 5.51
C HIS A 83 -10.72 12.04 5.50
N ASP A 84 -11.77 11.93 6.33
CA ASP A 84 -12.72 13.02 6.50
C ASP A 84 -12.28 13.90 7.67
N ARG A 85 -11.65 15.01 7.36
CA ARG A 85 -11.19 15.97 8.35
C ARG A 85 -12.32 16.57 9.17
N GLY A 86 -13.49 16.69 8.58
CA GLY A 86 -14.66 17.23 9.28
C GLY A 86 -15.07 16.38 10.47
N ARG A 87 -14.75 15.10 10.45
CA ARG A 87 -15.09 14.15 11.51
C ARG A 87 -13.89 13.75 12.37
N CYS A 88 -12.72 14.28 12.07
CA CYS A 88 -11.53 13.96 12.85
C CYS A 88 -11.55 14.73 14.17
N ARG A 89 -11.47 14.01 15.29
CA ARG A 89 -11.48 14.62 16.63
C ARG A 89 -10.23 15.45 16.89
N ASP A 90 -9.13 15.09 16.24
CA ASP A 90 -7.83 15.73 16.45
C ASP A 90 -7.52 16.76 15.36
N LYS A 91 -8.55 17.23 14.66
CA LYS A 91 -8.30 18.21 13.62
C LYS A 91 -7.73 19.48 14.23
N ASN A 92 -6.59 19.90 13.71
CA ASN A 92 -5.90 21.08 14.17
C ASN A 92 -5.52 21.93 12.95
N GLY A 93 -5.84 23.18 13.00
CA GLY A 93 -5.55 24.09 11.92
C GLY A 93 -6.38 23.81 10.67
N SER A 94 -6.12 24.59 9.63
CA SER A 94 -6.83 24.53 8.37
C SER A 94 -6.16 23.65 7.31
N GLU A 95 -4.93 23.19 7.58
CA GLU A 95 -4.15 22.46 6.59
C GLU A 95 -4.57 20.98 6.53
N PRO A 96 -4.71 20.41 5.33
CA PRO A 96 -5.13 19.02 5.19
C PRO A 96 -4.19 18.03 5.88
N TRP A 97 -2.93 18.35 5.99
CA TRP A 97 -1.93 17.47 6.60
C TRP A 97 -1.79 17.61 8.11
N ALA A 98 -2.57 18.52 8.72
CA ALA A 98 -2.41 18.82 10.13
C ALA A 98 -2.89 17.71 11.07
N CYS A 99 -3.55 16.69 10.57
CA CYS A 99 -4.04 15.58 11.38
C CYS A 99 -3.03 14.42 11.45
N ILE A 100 -1.74 14.71 11.59
CA ILE A 100 -0.73 13.64 11.63
C ILE A 100 -0.73 12.88 12.95
N ASP A 101 -1.19 13.49 14.04
CA ASP A 101 -1.19 12.88 15.36
C ASP A 101 -2.49 12.16 15.69
N CYS A 102 -3.47 12.15 14.79
CA CYS A 102 -4.72 11.46 15.02
C CYS A 102 -4.59 9.96 14.76
N ASP A 103 -5.57 9.20 15.23
CA ASP A 103 -5.60 7.76 15.04
C ASP A 103 -6.37 7.33 13.78
N CYS A 104 -6.61 8.24 12.85
CA CYS A 104 -7.43 7.98 11.67
C CYS A 104 -6.84 6.90 10.77
N THR A 105 -5.51 6.89 10.58
CA THR A 105 -4.86 5.85 9.78
C THR A 105 -5.10 4.48 10.39
N LEU A 106 -4.92 4.37 11.70
CA LEU A 106 -5.10 3.10 12.40
C LEU A 106 -6.54 2.61 12.27
N LYS A 107 -7.51 3.50 12.43
CA LYS A 107 -8.93 3.15 12.28
C LYS A 107 -9.27 2.69 10.87
N LEU A 108 -8.72 3.37 9.87
CA LEU A 108 -8.93 2.97 8.47
C LEU A 108 -8.32 1.60 8.20
N GLU A 109 -7.14 1.34 8.74
CA GLU A 109 -6.48 0.05 8.57
C GLU A 109 -7.23 -1.06 9.28
N GLN A 110 -7.82 -0.78 10.44
CA GLN A 110 -8.65 -1.75 11.14
C GLN A 110 -9.88 -2.12 10.33
N LYS A 111 -10.53 -1.16 9.70
CA LYS A 111 -11.65 -1.43 8.79
C LYS A 111 -11.19 -2.27 7.59
N LEU A 112 -10.06 -1.91 7.04
CA LEU A 112 -9.52 -2.62 5.87
C LEU A 112 -9.17 -4.07 6.23
N ALA A 113 -8.65 -4.30 7.43
CA ALA A 113 -8.25 -5.62 7.90
C ALA A 113 -9.43 -6.60 7.98
N ALA A 114 -10.66 -6.09 8.05
CA ALA A 114 -11.86 -6.92 8.07
C ALA A 114 -12.24 -7.44 6.67
N THR A 115 -11.54 -7.01 5.62
CA THR A 115 -11.84 -7.38 4.24
C THR A 115 -10.65 -8.11 3.63
N GLY A 116 -10.94 -9.03 2.70
CA GLY A 116 -9.90 -9.73 1.97
C GLY A 116 -8.96 -10.53 2.85
N LYS A 117 -7.75 -10.73 2.35
CA LYS A 117 -6.69 -11.48 3.03
C LYS A 117 -5.40 -10.64 3.04
N SER A 118 -4.42 -11.05 3.83
CA SER A 118 -3.12 -10.39 3.84
C SER A 118 -2.50 -10.42 2.44
N PHE A 119 -2.22 -9.25 1.89
CA PHE A 119 -1.54 -9.16 0.60
C PHE A 119 -0.15 -9.77 0.68
N LEU A 120 0.60 -9.49 1.73
CA LEU A 120 1.97 -9.98 1.87
C LEU A 120 2.02 -11.50 1.94
N ALA A 121 1.08 -12.13 2.67
CA ALA A 121 0.99 -13.59 2.72
C ALA A 121 0.66 -14.17 1.34
N ALA A 122 -0.26 -13.55 0.62
CA ALA A 122 -0.61 -13.99 -0.73
C ALA A 122 0.57 -13.83 -1.69
N LEU A 123 1.32 -12.73 -1.57
CA LEU A 123 2.50 -12.48 -2.39
C LEU A 123 3.56 -13.56 -2.16
N ARG A 124 3.81 -13.91 -0.90
CA ARG A 124 4.77 -14.97 -0.56
C ARG A 124 4.37 -16.31 -1.18
N ARG A 125 3.10 -16.64 -1.12
CA ARG A 125 2.60 -17.88 -1.72
C ARG A 125 2.76 -17.88 -3.24
N GLU A 126 2.46 -16.75 -3.88
CA GLU A 126 2.59 -16.63 -5.32
C GLU A 126 4.05 -16.81 -5.76
N VAL A 127 4.98 -16.16 -5.07
CA VAL A 127 6.40 -16.28 -5.39
C VAL A 127 6.90 -17.71 -5.13
N SER A 128 6.47 -18.33 -4.05
CA SER A 128 6.84 -19.73 -3.75
C SER A 128 6.34 -20.68 -4.82
N SER A 129 5.13 -20.47 -5.32
CA SER A 129 4.60 -21.29 -6.41
C SER A 129 5.41 -21.12 -7.69
N CYS A 130 5.83 -19.89 -7.99
CA CYS A 130 6.65 -19.63 -9.17
C CYS A 130 8.08 -20.14 -9.04
N GLU A 131 8.58 -20.26 -7.80
CA GLU A 131 9.93 -20.78 -7.52
C GLU A 131 9.97 -22.29 -7.49
N GLU A 132 8.83 -22.92 -7.37
CA GLU A 132 8.78 -24.36 -7.37
C GLU A 132 9.42 -24.86 -8.64
N PRO A 133 10.45 -25.72 -8.55
CA PRO A 133 11.14 -26.11 -9.77
C PRO A 133 10.18 -26.84 -10.69
N PRO A 134 10.36 -26.66 -12.00
CA PRO A 134 9.59 -27.47 -12.93
C PRO A 134 9.85 -28.91 -12.64
N ASP A 135 8.94 -29.74 -13.09
CA ASP A 135 9.11 -31.15 -12.89
C ASP A 135 10.49 -31.59 -13.35
N LEU A 136 11.25 -32.13 -12.46
CA LEU A 136 12.62 -32.52 -12.71
C LEU A 136 12.76 -33.88 -13.34
N ARG A 137 11.68 -34.46 -13.75
CA ARG A 137 11.74 -35.81 -14.39
C ARG A 137 12.17 -35.74 -15.81
#